data_ede311da89387ab0ccb1c08686d37e97
#
_entry.id   ede311da89387ab0ccb1c08686d37e97
#
_cell.length_a   1.000
_cell.length_b   1.000
_cell.length_c   1.000
_cell.angle_alpha   90.00
_cell.angle_beta   90.00
_cell.angle_gamma   90.00
#
_symmetry.space_group_name_H-M   'P 1'
#
loop_
_entity.id
_entity.type
_entity.pdbx_description
1 polymer ?
#
loop_
_entity_poly.entity_id
_entity_poly.type
_entity_poly.pdbx_seq_one_letter_code
_entity_poly.pdbx_strand_id
1 'polypeptide(L)'
;MPHSKDYHLTKNAKPAIRAYLGGSFDPVHNGHLQMALYVYQSLLPIAEQQQHELQVSLLPNARSPFKADSTDPKHRLAMLKLAIKNTPLQINELELWQTPPVYTIDSVKTLRARYPHDDLIFIMGMDSAQSLDKWKDGLTLTDHVNLWVFNRLSIAENDPIINNNDENTIAQEKLINQDLVTSNLTALQSQLPIALQHFITDSATDLVAPALKSLTASSNLKNAAQGRIYIDPRPVAAISSTQVRQQLRKQGSQNATLQPINAIINPTVPNSFAKWLNPAVYQYIIDHQLYSAAQFR
;
A
#
# COMPACT_ATOMS: atom_id res chain seq x y z
N MET A 1 1.51 -23.83 21.14
CA MET A 1 2.67 -23.81 20.23
C MET A 1 2.16 -24.08 18.82
N PRO A 2 2.04 -23.09 17.92
CA PRO A 2 1.67 -23.35 16.53
C PRO A 2 2.93 -23.74 15.76
N HIS A 3 2.80 -24.78 14.97
CA HIS A 3 3.81 -25.45 14.19
C HIS A 3 4.62 -24.47 13.32
N SER A 4 5.94 -24.44 13.50
CA SER A 4 6.89 -23.95 12.52
C SER A 4 6.79 -24.87 11.31
N LYS A 5 6.13 -24.39 10.23
CA LYS A 5 6.34 -25.01 8.92
C LYS A 5 7.76 -24.65 8.52
N ASP A 6 8.64 -25.63 8.58
CA ASP A 6 9.99 -25.56 8.03
C ASP A 6 9.89 -25.20 6.55
N TYR A 7 10.20 -23.95 6.24
CA TYR A 7 10.41 -23.53 4.86
C TYR A 7 11.76 -24.07 4.43
N HIS A 8 11.75 -25.29 3.89
CA HIS A 8 12.90 -25.81 3.17
C HIS A 8 13.23 -24.82 2.05
N LEU A 9 14.39 -24.18 2.18
CA LEU A 9 15.03 -23.44 1.11
C LEU A 9 15.26 -24.42 -0.05
N THR A 10 14.38 -24.45 -1.01
CA THR A 10 14.59 -25.17 -2.25
C THR A 10 15.71 -24.45 -3.00
N LYS A 11 16.88 -25.07 -3.06
CA LYS A 11 18.11 -24.57 -3.74
C LYS A 11 17.92 -24.16 -5.21
N ASN A 12 16.74 -24.31 -5.78
CA ASN A 12 16.39 -24.04 -7.18
C ASN A 12 15.12 -23.17 -7.35
N ALA A 13 14.69 -22.44 -6.31
CA ALA A 13 13.57 -21.54 -6.50
C ALA A 13 13.98 -20.40 -7.45
N LYS A 14 13.18 -20.14 -8.48
CA LYS A 14 13.39 -18.98 -9.37
C LYS A 14 13.28 -17.71 -8.52
N PRO A 15 14.08 -16.67 -8.79
CA PRO A 15 13.90 -15.37 -8.16
C PRO A 15 12.48 -14.87 -8.32
N ALA A 16 11.96 -14.18 -7.32
CA ALA A 16 10.62 -13.63 -7.34
C ALA A 16 10.68 -12.11 -7.08
N ILE A 17 9.65 -11.42 -7.58
CA ILE A 17 9.38 -10.02 -7.26
C ILE A 17 8.33 -10.02 -6.15
N ARG A 18 8.67 -9.46 -4.98
CA ARG A 18 7.78 -9.41 -3.83
C ARG A 18 7.58 -7.98 -3.37
N ALA A 19 6.34 -7.51 -3.47
CA ALA A 19 5.96 -6.17 -3.03
C ALA A 19 5.03 -6.26 -1.82
N TYR A 20 5.25 -5.40 -0.81
CA TYR A 20 4.52 -5.40 0.45
C TYR A 20 3.97 -4.01 0.75
N LEU A 21 2.65 -3.87 0.78
CA LEU A 21 1.99 -2.65 1.24
C LEU A 21 1.81 -2.73 2.76
N GLY A 22 2.60 -1.95 3.50
CA GLY A 22 2.48 -1.84 4.94
C GLY A 22 1.30 -0.97 5.36
N GLY A 23 0.61 -1.37 6.44
CA GLY A 23 -0.48 -0.54 6.96
C GLY A 23 -1.23 -1.16 8.14
N SER A 24 -1.99 -0.32 8.85
CA SER A 24 -2.89 -0.82 9.91
C SER A 24 -4.16 -1.46 9.33
N PHE A 25 -4.62 -1.02 8.15
CA PHE A 25 -5.84 -1.49 7.50
C PHE A 25 -7.04 -1.53 8.45
N ASP A 26 -7.30 -0.41 9.10
CA ASP A 26 -8.27 -0.28 10.18
C ASP A 26 -9.33 0.81 9.91
N PRO A 27 -10.28 0.55 8.96
CA PRO A 27 -10.39 -0.60 8.06
C PRO A 27 -9.52 -0.46 6.80
N VAL A 28 -9.36 -1.58 6.07
CA VAL A 28 -8.90 -1.56 4.68
C VAL A 28 -9.91 -0.79 3.83
N HIS A 29 -9.42 0.00 2.85
CA HIS A 29 -10.26 0.81 1.97
C HIS A 29 -9.74 0.79 0.52
N ASN A 30 -10.54 1.30 -0.42
CA ASN A 30 -10.26 1.24 -1.85
C ASN A 30 -8.93 1.92 -2.22
N GLY A 31 -8.49 2.95 -1.51
CA GLY A 31 -7.17 3.56 -1.73
C GLY A 31 -6.00 2.61 -1.45
N HIS A 32 -6.10 1.73 -0.45
CA HIS A 32 -5.10 0.69 -0.22
C HIS A 32 -5.07 -0.34 -1.36
N LEU A 33 -6.25 -0.78 -1.80
CA LEU A 33 -6.35 -1.74 -2.90
C LEU A 33 -5.83 -1.16 -4.20
N GLN A 34 -6.14 0.11 -4.48
CA GLN A 34 -5.68 0.82 -5.68
C GLN A 34 -4.15 0.89 -5.74
N MET A 35 -3.47 1.26 -4.63
CA MET A 35 -2.01 1.26 -4.56
C MET A 35 -1.43 -0.12 -4.87
N ALA A 36 -1.92 -1.17 -4.20
CA ALA A 36 -1.41 -2.52 -4.38
C ALA A 36 -1.67 -3.06 -5.80
N LEU A 37 -2.84 -2.77 -6.38
CA LEU A 37 -3.19 -3.17 -7.75
C LEU A 37 -2.37 -2.40 -8.80
N TYR A 38 -2.08 -1.12 -8.59
CA TYR A 38 -1.20 -0.36 -9.49
C TYR A 38 0.21 -0.95 -9.52
N VAL A 39 0.76 -1.33 -8.37
CA VAL A 39 2.05 -2.01 -8.31
C VAL A 39 1.99 -3.36 -9.02
N TYR A 40 0.96 -4.17 -8.77
CA TYR A 40 0.78 -5.46 -9.44
C TYR A 40 0.73 -5.30 -10.96
N GLN A 41 -0.11 -4.39 -11.47
CA GLN A 41 -0.26 -4.14 -12.90
C GLN A 41 1.03 -3.64 -13.57
N SER A 42 1.82 -2.83 -12.86
CA SER A 42 3.09 -2.31 -13.40
C SER A 42 4.19 -3.35 -13.41
N LEU A 43 4.22 -4.24 -12.41
CA LEU A 43 5.26 -5.25 -12.29
C LEU A 43 4.96 -6.54 -13.07
N LEU A 44 3.69 -6.81 -13.38
CA LEU A 44 3.29 -8.04 -14.07
C LEU A 44 4.01 -8.25 -15.42
N PRO A 45 4.07 -7.26 -16.34
CA PRO A 45 4.78 -7.42 -17.60
C PRO A 45 6.28 -7.70 -17.41
N ILE A 46 6.89 -7.09 -16.39
CA ILE A 46 8.30 -7.27 -16.06
C ILE A 46 8.55 -8.69 -15.54
N ALA A 47 7.69 -9.15 -14.64
CA ALA A 47 7.77 -10.48 -14.07
C ALA A 47 7.61 -11.56 -15.16
N GLU A 48 6.65 -11.38 -16.07
CA GLU A 48 6.43 -12.26 -17.20
C GLU A 48 7.66 -12.31 -18.14
N GLN A 49 8.21 -11.15 -18.50
CA GLN A 49 9.41 -11.04 -19.34
C GLN A 49 10.61 -11.74 -18.71
N GLN A 50 10.77 -11.61 -17.37
CA GLN A 50 11.88 -12.20 -16.63
C GLN A 50 11.62 -13.64 -16.20
N GLN A 51 10.41 -14.16 -16.42
CA GLN A 51 9.94 -15.46 -15.93
C GLN A 51 10.06 -15.60 -14.40
N HIS A 52 9.85 -14.48 -13.68
CA HIS A 52 9.81 -14.41 -12.22
C HIS A 52 8.38 -14.59 -11.71
N GLU A 53 8.23 -15.16 -10.50
CA GLU A 53 6.97 -15.09 -9.78
C GLU A 53 6.74 -13.67 -9.30
N LEU A 54 5.50 -13.15 -9.44
CA LEU A 54 5.10 -11.87 -8.88
C LEU A 54 4.16 -12.08 -7.69
N GLN A 55 4.51 -11.50 -6.56
CA GLN A 55 3.69 -11.51 -5.36
C GLN A 55 3.53 -10.09 -4.82
N VAL A 56 2.28 -9.60 -4.77
CA VAL A 56 1.95 -8.32 -4.13
C VAL A 56 1.05 -8.59 -2.92
N SER A 57 1.51 -8.21 -1.74
CA SER A 57 0.88 -8.56 -0.46
C SER A 57 0.54 -7.32 0.36
N LEU A 58 -0.61 -7.35 1.01
CA LEU A 58 -0.92 -6.45 2.11
C LEU A 58 -0.25 -6.98 3.37
N LEU A 59 0.51 -6.13 4.06
CA LEU A 59 1.27 -6.45 5.28
C LEU A 59 0.64 -5.72 6.48
N PRO A 60 -0.41 -6.28 7.10
CA PRO A 60 -1.06 -5.67 8.25
C PRO A 60 -0.15 -5.70 9.48
N ASN A 61 0.07 -4.54 10.10
CA ASN A 61 0.82 -4.46 11.35
C ASN A 61 0.01 -5.02 12.54
N ALA A 62 0.70 -5.41 13.62
CA ALA A 62 0.05 -5.85 14.87
C ALA A 62 -0.78 -4.70 15.45
N ARG A 63 -0.12 -3.60 15.78
CA ARG A 63 -0.70 -2.30 16.16
C ARG A 63 0.31 -1.23 15.80
N SER A 64 -0.17 -0.12 15.22
CA SER A 64 0.71 1.01 14.95
C SER A 64 1.32 1.53 16.27
N PRO A 65 2.64 1.74 16.34
CA PRO A 65 3.28 2.33 17.53
C PRO A 65 2.72 3.70 17.90
N PHE A 66 2.14 4.41 16.91
CA PHE A 66 1.60 5.76 17.05
C PHE A 66 0.10 5.81 17.37
N LYS A 67 -0.57 4.66 17.59
CA LYS A 67 -2.02 4.58 17.84
C LYS A 67 -2.28 3.80 19.12
N ALA A 68 -2.96 4.44 20.07
CA ALA A 68 -3.37 3.81 21.33
C ALA A 68 -4.42 2.71 21.10
N ASP A 69 -5.39 2.99 20.21
CA ASP A 69 -6.52 2.11 19.94
C ASP A 69 -6.46 1.57 18.51
N SER A 70 -6.60 0.27 18.35
CA SER A 70 -6.80 -0.39 17.04
C SER A 70 -7.80 -1.52 17.19
N THR A 71 -8.55 -1.77 16.11
CA THR A 71 -9.47 -2.90 16.03
C THR A 71 -8.72 -4.22 16.14
N ASP A 72 -9.33 -5.21 16.79
CA ASP A 72 -8.76 -6.55 16.94
C ASP A 72 -8.18 -7.06 15.61
N PRO A 73 -6.95 -7.59 15.62
CA PRO A 73 -6.29 -8.14 14.42
C PRO A 73 -7.14 -9.14 13.65
N LYS A 74 -7.99 -9.92 14.32
CA LYS A 74 -8.90 -10.90 13.67
C LYS A 74 -9.91 -10.20 12.76
N HIS A 75 -10.50 -9.09 13.22
CA HIS A 75 -11.43 -8.31 12.40
C HIS A 75 -10.71 -7.65 11.22
N ARG A 76 -9.51 -7.08 11.44
CA ARG A 76 -8.72 -6.48 10.37
C ARG A 76 -8.34 -7.50 9.30
N LEU A 77 -7.94 -8.71 9.71
CA LEU A 77 -7.65 -9.82 8.80
C LEU A 77 -8.89 -10.27 8.02
N ALA A 78 -10.05 -10.38 8.69
CA ALA A 78 -11.29 -10.76 8.03
C ALA A 78 -11.69 -9.74 6.95
N MET A 79 -11.62 -8.44 7.27
CA MET A 79 -11.87 -7.36 6.31
C MET A 79 -10.88 -7.39 5.13
N LEU A 80 -9.61 -7.66 5.38
CA LEU A 80 -8.60 -7.81 4.32
C LEU A 80 -8.93 -8.98 3.39
N LYS A 81 -9.29 -10.15 3.94
CA LYS A 81 -9.67 -11.33 3.15
C LYS A 81 -10.89 -11.05 2.25
N LEU A 82 -11.87 -10.32 2.77
CA LEU A 82 -13.04 -9.89 1.99
C LEU A 82 -12.65 -8.91 0.88
N ALA A 83 -11.79 -7.94 1.19
CA ALA A 83 -11.38 -6.90 0.26
C ALA A 83 -10.63 -7.44 -0.96
N ILE A 84 -9.78 -8.47 -0.77
CA ILE A 84 -8.93 -9.00 -1.84
C ILE A 84 -9.49 -10.25 -2.54
N LYS A 85 -10.68 -10.73 -2.16
CA LYS A 85 -11.24 -12.04 -2.57
C LYS A 85 -11.14 -12.33 -4.07
N ASN A 86 -11.31 -11.33 -4.92
CA ASN A 86 -11.31 -11.47 -6.38
C ASN A 86 -10.17 -10.68 -7.03
N THR A 87 -9.03 -10.59 -6.35
CA THR A 87 -7.84 -9.88 -6.82
C THR A 87 -6.63 -10.81 -6.81
N PRO A 88 -5.55 -10.49 -7.53
CA PRO A 88 -4.30 -11.23 -7.46
C PRO A 88 -3.48 -10.93 -6.19
N LEU A 89 -4.00 -10.09 -5.28
CA LEU A 89 -3.31 -9.68 -4.08
C LEU A 89 -3.32 -10.78 -3.02
N GLN A 90 -2.31 -10.73 -2.15
CA GLN A 90 -2.15 -11.66 -1.03
C GLN A 90 -2.12 -10.91 0.31
N ILE A 91 -2.16 -11.64 1.41
CA ILE A 91 -1.97 -11.10 2.76
C ILE A 91 -0.74 -11.77 3.36
N ASN A 92 0.19 -10.95 3.84
CA ASN A 92 1.33 -11.43 4.61
C ASN A 92 1.11 -11.09 6.09
N GLU A 93 0.95 -12.11 6.91
CA GLU A 93 0.61 -11.97 8.33
C GLU A 93 1.86 -11.82 9.23
N LEU A 94 3.04 -11.51 8.67
CA LEU A 94 4.32 -11.46 9.39
C LEU A 94 4.26 -10.61 10.66
N GLU A 95 3.61 -9.45 10.61
CA GLU A 95 3.53 -8.51 11.73
C GLU A 95 2.27 -8.69 12.57
N LEU A 96 1.18 -9.17 11.97
CA LEU A 96 -0.19 -9.07 12.51
C LEU A 96 -0.33 -9.66 13.92
N TRP A 97 0.36 -10.74 14.21
CA TRP A 97 0.26 -11.50 15.46
C TRP A 97 1.44 -11.27 16.41
N GLN A 98 2.35 -10.36 16.07
CA GLN A 98 3.47 -10.03 16.94
C GLN A 98 3.03 -9.13 18.10
N THR A 99 3.75 -9.24 19.21
CA THR A 99 3.55 -8.33 20.35
C THR A 99 4.13 -6.95 20.02
N PRO A 100 3.32 -5.88 20.08
CA PRO A 100 3.84 -4.51 19.87
C PRO A 100 4.88 -4.10 20.92
N PRO A 101 5.85 -3.24 20.56
CA PRO A 101 5.98 -2.52 19.29
C PRO A 101 6.62 -3.38 18.20
N VAL A 102 6.07 -3.31 16.98
CA VAL A 102 6.64 -3.92 15.78
C VAL A 102 7.09 -2.81 14.84
N TYR A 103 8.34 -2.86 14.41
CA TYR A 103 8.92 -1.82 13.55
C TYR A 103 9.15 -2.34 12.15
N THR A 104 8.89 -1.51 11.15
CA THR A 104 9.04 -1.86 9.73
C THR A 104 10.45 -2.35 9.40
N ILE A 105 11.47 -1.77 10.00
CA ILE A 105 12.87 -2.19 9.76
C ILE A 105 13.10 -3.66 10.16
N ASP A 106 12.51 -4.11 11.27
CA ASP A 106 12.67 -5.48 11.74
C ASP A 106 11.95 -6.46 10.79
N SER A 107 10.79 -6.04 10.25
CA SER A 107 10.02 -6.80 9.27
C SER A 107 10.76 -6.93 7.94
N VAL A 108 11.31 -5.83 7.39
CA VAL A 108 12.05 -5.89 6.13
C VAL A 108 13.35 -6.66 6.25
N LYS A 109 14.06 -6.58 7.39
CA LYS A 109 15.21 -7.45 7.68
C LYS A 109 14.83 -8.93 7.69
N THR A 110 13.69 -9.26 8.30
CA THR A 110 13.17 -10.63 8.32
C THR A 110 12.82 -11.11 6.92
N LEU A 111 12.14 -10.28 6.12
CA LEU A 111 11.81 -10.59 4.72
C LEU A 111 13.07 -10.76 3.87
N ARG A 112 14.07 -9.89 4.02
CA ARG A 112 15.34 -10.00 3.30
C ARG A 112 16.11 -11.27 3.67
N ALA A 113 16.14 -11.63 4.95
CA ALA A 113 16.76 -12.89 5.40
C ALA A 113 16.03 -14.13 4.84
N ARG A 114 14.69 -14.06 4.73
CA ARG A 114 13.86 -15.14 4.17
C ARG A 114 13.99 -15.27 2.65
N TYR A 115 14.15 -14.15 1.96
CA TYR A 115 14.17 -14.04 0.51
C TYR A 115 15.44 -13.28 0.04
N PRO A 116 16.63 -13.87 0.23
CA PRO A 116 17.90 -13.15 0.01
C PRO A 116 18.15 -12.77 -1.44
N HIS A 117 17.53 -13.48 -2.40
CA HIS A 117 17.74 -13.31 -3.84
C HIS A 117 16.57 -12.67 -4.57
N ASP A 118 15.45 -12.43 -3.89
CA ASP A 118 14.25 -11.84 -4.48
C ASP A 118 14.33 -10.31 -4.52
N ASP A 119 13.64 -9.72 -5.49
CA ASP A 119 13.45 -8.28 -5.52
C ASP A 119 12.37 -7.91 -4.51
N LEU A 120 12.77 -7.23 -3.43
CA LEU A 120 11.86 -6.81 -2.38
C LEU A 120 11.51 -5.34 -2.52
N ILE A 121 10.22 -5.04 -2.54
CA ILE A 121 9.68 -3.69 -2.67
C ILE A 121 8.74 -3.43 -1.49
N PHE A 122 8.94 -2.31 -0.78
CA PHE A 122 8.01 -1.85 0.25
C PHE A 122 7.18 -0.70 -0.29
N ILE A 123 5.85 -0.84 -0.25
CA ILE A 123 4.88 0.12 -0.78
C ILE A 123 4.38 0.98 0.37
N MET A 124 4.37 2.31 0.18
CA MET A 124 3.84 3.25 1.17
C MET A 124 3.27 4.51 0.53
N GLY A 125 2.50 5.27 1.32
CA GLY A 125 2.09 6.63 0.94
C GLY A 125 3.18 7.65 1.22
N MET A 126 3.14 8.80 0.55
CA MET A 126 4.07 9.91 0.73
C MET A 126 4.04 10.44 2.18
N ASP A 127 2.88 10.44 2.83
CA ASP A 127 2.73 10.80 4.24
C ASP A 127 3.63 9.98 5.19
N SER A 128 3.82 8.70 4.86
CA SER A 128 4.74 7.82 5.57
C SER A 128 6.19 8.04 5.14
N ALA A 129 6.44 8.17 3.84
CA ALA A 129 7.78 8.34 3.28
C ALA A 129 8.48 9.63 3.76
N GLN A 130 7.72 10.73 3.89
CA GLN A 130 8.22 12.01 4.43
C GLN A 130 8.72 11.91 5.88
N SER A 131 8.20 10.97 6.64
CA SER A 131 8.50 10.80 8.07
C SER A 131 9.44 9.64 8.37
N LEU A 132 10.11 9.08 7.35
CA LEU A 132 11.03 7.95 7.53
C LEU A 132 12.21 8.27 8.46
N ASP A 133 12.62 9.53 8.55
CA ASP A 133 13.63 10.01 9.50
C ASP A 133 13.20 9.87 10.97
N LYS A 134 11.89 9.77 11.23
CA LYS A 134 11.30 9.59 12.57
C LYS A 134 11.01 8.12 12.91
N TRP A 135 11.15 7.24 11.93
CA TRP A 135 10.95 5.81 12.15
C TRP A 135 12.22 5.17 12.72
N LYS A 136 12.06 4.13 13.52
CA LYS A 136 13.22 3.33 13.97
C LYS A 136 14.00 2.83 12.75
N ASP A 137 15.24 3.27 12.61
CA ASP A 137 16.15 2.96 11.49
C ASP A 137 15.48 3.15 10.09
N GLY A 138 14.54 4.10 9.98
CA GLY A 138 13.75 4.26 8.76
C GLY A 138 14.58 4.67 7.54
N LEU A 139 15.66 5.44 7.74
CA LEU A 139 16.57 5.83 6.68
C LEU A 139 17.41 4.66 6.14
N THR A 140 17.49 3.55 6.85
CA THR A 140 18.22 2.34 6.42
C THR A 140 17.33 1.31 5.74
N LEU A 141 16.02 1.59 5.54
CA LEU A 141 15.11 0.69 4.85
C LEU A 141 15.62 0.33 3.45
N THR A 142 16.22 1.29 2.75
CA THR A 142 16.77 1.12 1.42
C THR A 142 17.96 0.16 1.37
N ASP A 143 18.60 -0.15 2.50
CA ASP A 143 19.63 -1.19 2.57
C ASP A 143 19.07 -2.61 2.40
N HIS A 144 17.74 -2.76 2.55
CA HIS A 144 17.09 -4.07 2.57
C HIS A 144 16.03 -4.25 1.48
N VAL A 145 15.34 -3.16 1.10
CA VAL A 145 14.23 -3.17 0.13
C VAL A 145 14.27 -1.93 -0.75
N ASN A 146 13.65 -1.99 -1.91
CA ASN A 146 13.29 -0.81 -2.69
C ASN A 146 11.99 -0.21 -2.16
N LEU A 147 11.76 1.09 -2.37
CA LEU A 147 10.55 1.77 -1.95
C LEU A 147 9.71 2.16 -3.17
N TRP A 148 8.40 1.89 -3.09
CA TRP A 148 7.40 2.39 -4.02
C TRP A 148 6.49 3.35 -3.28
N VAL A 149 6.55 4.63 -3.62
CA VAL A 149 5.87 5.69 -2.89
C VAL A 149 4.73 6.25 -3.73
N PHE A 150 3.54 6.32 -3.17
CA PHE A 150 2.38 6.94 -3.80
C PHE A 150 2.06 8.30 -3.19
N ASN A 151 1.85 9.28 -4.05
CA ASN A 151 1.27 10.54 -3.62
C ASN A 151 -0.26 10.41 -3.57
N ARG A 152 -0.83 10.71 -2.39
CA ARG A 152 -2.27 10.81 -2.22
C ARG A 152 -2.71 12.23 -2.52
N LEU A 153 -2.85 12.56 -3.79
CA LEU A 153 -3.43 13.85 -4.17
C LEU A 153 -4.90 13.90 -3.76
N SER A 154 -5.29 14.92 -3.02
CA SER A 154 -6.68 15.30 -2.95
C SER A 154 -7.07 15.81 -4.34
N ILE A 155 -7.72 14.98 -5.13
CA ILE A 155 -8.43 15.46 -6.32
C ILE A 155 -9.44 16.47 -5.77
N ALA A 156 -9.24 17.74 -6.05
CA ALA A 156 -10.25 18.77 -5.75
C ALA A 156 -11.54 18.33 -6.45
N GLU A 157 -12.65 18.28 -5.72
CA GLU A 157 -13.97 17.83 -6.24
C GLU A 157 -14.52 18.71 -7.39
N ASN A 158 -13.73 19.61 -7.94
CA ASN A 158 -14.13 20.66 -8.89
C ASN A 158 -13.30 20.69 -10.18
N ASP A 159 -12.73 19.59 -10.65
CA ASP A 159 -12.24 19.60 -12.03
C ASP A 159 -13.43 19.47 -12.99
N PRO A 160 -13.72 20.51 -13.80
CA PRO A 160 -14.78 20.43 -14.78
C PRO A 160 -14.42 19.37 -15.81
N ILE A 161 -15.35 18.44 -16.08
CA ILE A 161 -15.30 17.55 -17.24
C ILE A 161 -15.37 18.47 -18.48
N ILE A 162 -14.21 18.80 -19.05
CA ILE A 162 -14.13 19.56 -20.28
C ILE A 162 -14.36 18.57 -21.43
N ASN A 163 -15.60 18.56 -21.92
CA ASN A 163 -15.95 17.94 -23.20
C ASN A 163 -15.58 18.93 -24.34
N ASN A 164 -14.35 18.85 -24.85
CA ASN A 164 -14.02 19.54 -26.11
C ASN A 164 -13.19 18.61 -26.99
N ASN A 165 -13.78 18.26 -28.14
CA ASN A 165 -13.22 17.36 -29.16
C ASN A 165 -12.41 18.13 -30.23
N ASP A 166 -11.42 18.93 -29.85
CA ASP A 166 -10.53 19.61 -30.79
C ASP A 166 -9.10 19.08 -30.68
N GLU A 167 -8.60 18.47 -31.75
CA GLU A 167 -7.28 17.80 -31.80
C GLU A 167 -6.10 18.75 -31.49
N ASN A 168 -6.19 20.01 -31.79
CA ASN A 168 -5.15 21.00 -31.47
C ASN A 168 -5.12 21.39 -30.00
N THR A 169 -6.23 21.30 -29.29
CA THR A 169 -6.34 21.52 -27.85
C THR A 169 -5.70 20.36 -27.08
N ILE A 170 -5.86 19.13 -27.58
CA ILE A 170 -5.30 17.90 -26.98
C ILE A 170 -3.77 17.91 -26.99
N ALA A 171 -3.12 18.45 -28.02
CA ALA A 171 -1.65 18.49 -28.09
C ALA A 171 -1.05 19.55 -27.12
N GLN A 172 -1.71 20.71 -26.99
CA GLN A 172 -1.31 21.74 -26.03
C GLN A 172 -1.59 21.34 -24.59
N GLU A 173 -2.72 20.70 -24.32
CA GLU A 173 -3.05 20.16 -23.00
C GLU A 173 -2.09 19.03 -22.59
N LYS A 174 -1.64 18.19 -23.52
CA LYS A 174 -0.60 17.17 -23.22
C LYS A 174 0.74 17.79 -22.79
N LEU A 175 1.16 18.88 -23.44
CA LEU A 175 2.40 19.58 -23.07
C LEU A 175 2.28 20.28 -21.71
N ILE A 176 1.18 20.99 -21.47
CA ILE A 176 0.89 21.67 -20.20
C ILE A 176 0.76 20.64 -19.07
N ASN A 177 0.08 19.52 -19.32
CA ASN A 177 -0.05 18.44 -18.33
C ASN A 177 1.30 17.76 -18.06
N GLN A 178 2.18 17.63 -19.04
CA GLN A 178 3.51 17.04 -18.87
C GLN A 178 4.43 17.94 -18.04
N ASP A 179 4.40 19.24 -18.23
CA ASP A 179 5.15 20.21 -17.42
C ASP A 179 4.62 20.31 -15.99
N LEU A 180 3.28 20.26 -15.81
CA LEU A 180 2.64 20.20 -14.50
C LEU A 180 2.98 18.90 -13.75
N VAL A 181 2.98 17.77 -14.45
CA VAL A 181 3.35 16.47 -13.86
C VAL A 181 4.82 16.47 -13.44
N THR A 182 5.72 17.01 -14.28
CA THR A 182 7.15 17.07 -13.99
C THR A 182 7.45 18.03 -12.84
N SER A 183 6.85 19.21 -12.79
CA SER A 183 7.00 20.16 -11.68
C SER A 183 6.44 19.61 -10.38
N ASN A 184 5.33 18.90 -10.43
CA ASN A 184 4.75 18.21 -9.29
C ASN A 184 5.65 17.07 -8.81
N LEU A 185 6.29 16.32 -9.71
CA LEU A 185 7.18 15.22 -9.34
C LEU A 185 8.42 15.73 -8.60
N THR A 186 9.06 16.80 -9.09
CA THR A 186 10.21 17.44 -8.42
C THR A 186 9.82 17.95 -7.03
N ALA A 187 8.64 18.56 -6.90
CA ALA A 187 8.13 18.99 -5.60
C ALA A 187 7.87 17.80 -4.65
N LEU A 188 7.44 16.64 -5.17
CA LEU A 188 7.27 15.42 -4.38
C LEU A 188 8.60 14.81 -3.95
N GLN A 189 9.58 14.80 -4.83
CA GLN A 189 10.93 14.32 -4.52
C GLN A 189 11.56 15.11 -3.37
N SER A 190 11.36 16.43 -3.33
CA SER A 190 11.86 17.29 -2.25
C SER A 190 11.17 17.06 -0.90
N GLN A 191 10.02 16.37 -0.85
CA GLN A 191 9.33 16.04 0.39
C GLN A 191 9.98 14.86 1.13
N LEU A 192 10.77 14.04 0.45
CA LEU A 192 11.49 12.96 1.11
C LEU A 192 12.63 13.50 1.97
N PRO A 193 13.00 12.81 3.07
CA PRO A 193 14.22 13.13 3.82
C PRO A 193 15.42 13.27 2.89
N ILE A 194 16.21 14.33 3.07
CA ILE A 194 17.36 14.65 2.20
C ILE A 194 18.28 13.44 2.01
N ALA A 195 18.49 12.66 3.07
CA ALA A 195 19.32 11.47 3.04
C ALA A 195 18.80 10.37 2.07
N LEU A 196 17.54 10.42 1.66
CA LEU A 196 16.92 9.44 0.77
C LEU A 196 16.77 9.94 -0.68
N GLN A 197 16.91 11.24 -0.93
CA GLN A 197 16.62 11.81 -2.25
C GLN A 197 17.55 11.28 -3.36
N HIS A 198 18.80 10.93 -3.03
CA HIS A 198 19.74 10.37 -4.00
C HIS A 198 19.43 8.93 -4.44
N PHE A 199 18.48 8.26 -3.79
CA PHE A 199 18.00 6.94 -4.18
C PHE A 199 16.83 6.98 -5.17
N ILE A 200 16.31 8.17 -5.48
CA ILE A 200 15.14 8.32 -6.35
C ILE A 200 15.48 7.89 -7.77
N THR A 201 14.57 7.17 -8.40
CA THR A 201 14.64 6.75 -9.80
C THR A 201 13.37 7.15 -10.53
N ASP A 202 13.48 7.37 -11.84
CA ASP A 202 12.37 7.82 -12.68
C ASP A 202 11.53 6.65 -13.22
N SER A 203 12.02 5.41 -13.08
CA SER A 203 11.34 4.23 -13.60
C SER A 203 11.09 3.16 -12.54
N ALA A 204 9.85 2.64 -12.52
CA ALA A 204 9.49 1.49 -11.71
C ALA A 204 10.29 0.21 -12.09
N THR A 205 10.77 0.11 -13.34
CA THR A 205 11.59 -1.01 -13.80
C THR A 205 12.93 -1.09 -13.07
N ASP A 206 13.44 0.03 -12.59
CA ASP A 206 14.70 0.09 -11.84
C ASP A 206 14.61 -0.56 -10.45
N LEU A 207 13.40 -0.74 -9.92
CA LEU A 207 13.18 -1.46 -8.66
C LEU A 207 13.33 -2.98 -8.81
N VAL A 208 13.27 -3.44 -10.06
CA VAL A 208 13.39 -4.85 -10.43
C VAL A 208 14.48 -4.92 -11.50
N ALA A 209 15.72 -4.72 -11.08
CA ALA A 209 16.81 -4.77 -12.02
C ALA A 209 16.94 -6.16 -12.62
N PRO A 210 17.08 -6.28 -13.96
CA PRO A 210 17.50 -7.53 -14.53
C PRO A 210 18.77 -7.96 -13.82
N ALA A 211 18.84 -9.22 -13.53
CA ALA A 211 20.01 -9.87 -13.02
C ALA A 211 21.20 -9.73 -14.00
N LEU A 212 21.56 -8.53 -14.32
CA LEU A 212 22.85 -8.19 -14.95
C LEU A 212 23.87 -8.19 -13.85
N LYS A 213 23.88 -9.20 -13.35
CA LYS A 213 24.68 -9.78 -12.43
C LYS A 213 25.98 -9.95 -13.01
N SER A 214 26.77 -9.03 -12.65
CA SER A 214 28.07 -9.30 -12.10
C SER A 214 28.67 -10.61 -12.63
N LEU A 215 29.16 -10.56 -13.87
CA LEU A 215 30.20 -11.45 -14.35
C LEU A 215 31.59 -11.10 -13.77
N THR A 216 31.68 -10.25 -12.77
CA THR A 216 32.93 -9.92 -12.07
C THR A 216 32.75 -10.25 -10.59
N ALA A 217 33.10 -11.49 -10.28
CA ALA A 217 33.31 -11.94 -8.92
C ALA A 217 34.53 -11.22 -8.32
N SER A 218 34.32 -10.11 -7.63
CA SER A 218 35.23 -9.61 -6.60
C SER A 218 34.76 -8.25 -6.08
N SER A 219 33.92 -8.30 -5.10
CA SER A 219 33.74 -7.29 -4.05
C SER A 219 32.41 -7.53 -3.35
N ASN A 220 32.28 -7.16 -2.09
CA ASN A 220 31.10 -7.23 -1.22
C ASN A 220 29.88 -6.53 -1.88
N LEU A 221 29.26 -7.15 -2.86
CA LEU A 221 28.20 -6.59 -3.67
C LEU A 221 26.88 -6.69 -2.88
N LYS A 222 26.48 -5.56 -2.31
CA LYS A 222 25.07 -5.23 -2.11
C LYS A 222 24.37 -5.51 -3.45
N ASN A 223 23.30 -6.29 -3.44
CA ASN A 223 22.52 -6.59 -4.66
C ASN A 223 22.22 -5.29 -5.40
N ALA A 224 22.57 -5.19 -6.68
CA ALA A 224 22.50 -3.96 -7.49
C ALA A 224 21.09 -3.35 -7.59
N ALA A 225 20.06 -4.07 -7.16
CA ALA A 225 18.65 -3.66 -7.13
C ALA A 225 18.18 -3.09 -5.78
N GLN A 226 19.07 -2.96 -4.78
CA GLN A 226 18.69 -2.39 -3.49
C GLN A 226 18.93 -0.89 -3.44
N GLY A 227 18.10 -0.18 -2.66
CA GLY A 227 18.31 1.23 -2.40
C GLY A 227 17.71 2.17 -3.43
N ARG A 228 16.66 1.76 -4.14
CA ARG A 228 15.95 2.65 -5.08
C ARG A 228 14.60 3.05 -4.56
N ILE A 229 14.18 4.27 -4.89
CA ILE A 229 12.88 4.84 -4.52
C ILE A 229 12.19 5.32 -5.79
N TYR A 230 11.03 4.74 -6.09
CA TYR A 230 10.18 5.20 -7.17
C TYR A 230 8.95 5.92 -6.61
N ILE A 231 8.70 7.13 -7.09
CA ILE A 231 7.51 7.91 -6.74
C ILE A 231 6.52 7.76 -7.89
N ASP A 232 5.40 7.08 -7.63
CA ASP A 232 4.37 6.83 -8.62
C ASP A 232 3.53 8.10 -8.84
N PRO A 233 3.49 8.65 -10.06
CA PRO A 233 2.73 9.85 -10.34
C PRO A 233 1.22 9.61 -10.47
N ARG A 234 0.78 8.35 -10.55
CA ARG A 234 -0.64 8.02 -10.72
C ARG A 234 -1.45 8.48 -9.51
N PRO A 235 -2.61 9.11 -9.74
CA PRO A 235 -3.45 9.55 -8.64
C PRO A 235 -4.01 8.34 -7.87
N VAL A 236 -3.92 8.41 -6.56
CA VAL A 236 -4.54 7.46 -5.64
C VAL A 236 -5.60 8.19 -4.82
N ALA A 237 -6.73 7.55 -4.64
CA ALA A 237 -7.82 8.12 -3.86
C ALA A 237 -7.33 8.58 -2.47
N ALA A 238 -7.51 9.86 -2.17
CA ALA A 238 -7.13 10.49 -0.91
C ALA A 238 -8.08 10.09 0.22
N ILE A 239 -8.08 8.80 0.55
CA ILE A 239 -8.92 8.23 1.60
C ILE A 239 -8.00 7.76 2.73
N SER A 240 -8.37 8.04 3.97
CA SER A 240 -7.71 7.47 5.14
C SER A 240 -8.68 6.61 5.97
N SER A 241 -8.15 5.57 6.60
CA SER A 241 -8.95 4.76 7.54
C SER A 241 -9.59 5.62 8.66
N THR A 242 -8.92 6.72 9.05
CA THR A 242 -9.47 7.66 10.04
C THR A 242 -10.71 8.38 9.52
N GLN A 243 -10.70 8.87 8.28
CA GLN A 243 -11.88 9.47 7.65
C GLN A 243 -13.02 8.46 7.53
N VAL A 244 -12.72 7.23 7.13
CA VAL A 244 -13.72 6.16 7.07
C VAL A 244 -14.36 5.92 8.44
N ARG A 245 -13.57 5.76 9.50
CA ARG A 245 -14.09 5.57 10.86
C ARG A 245 -14.93 6.76 11.35
N GLN A 246 -14.48 7.99 11.08
CA GLN A 246 -15.25 9.19 11.45
C GLN A 246 -16.61 9.23 10.77
N GLN A 247 -16.67 8.88 9.49
CA GLN A 247 -17.92 8.88 8.74
C GLN A 247 -18.86 7.76 9.22
N LEU A 248 -18.34 6.56 9.52
CA LEU A 248 -19.12 5.46 10.10
C LEU A 248 -19.75 5.86 11.45
N ARG A 249 -19.01 6.56 12.32
CA ARG A 249 -19.53 7.07 13.59
C ARG A 249 -20.67 8.08 13.40
N LYS A 250 -20.53 9.02 12.44
CA LYS A 250 -21.58 10.01 12.14
C LYS A 250 -22.87 9.34 11.68
N GLN A 251 -22.80 8.32 10.83
CA GLN A 251 -23.98 7.58 10.39
C GLN A 251 -24.63 6.76 11.52
N GLY A 252 -23.84 6.11 12.37
CA GLY A 252 -24.35 5.39 13.54
C GLY A 252 -25.14 6.29 14.48
N SER A 253 -24.73 7.55 14.65
CA SER A 253 -25.45 8.53 15.48
C SER A 253 -26.75 9.03 14.83
N GLN A 254 -26.80 9.12 13.50
CA GLN A 254 -28.01 9.56 12.79
C GLN A 254 -29.06 8.43 12.69
N ASN A 255 -28.62 7.19 12.53
CA ASN A 255 -29.51 6.03 12.45
C ASN A 255 -30.09 5.60 13.80
N ALA A 256 -29.49 6.00 14.92
CA ALA A 256 -30.07 5.74 16.24
C ALA A 256 -31.41 6.47 16.46
N THR A 257 -31.74 7.45 15.65
CA THR A 257 -32.98 8.25 15.75
C THR A 257 -34.10 7.79 14.82
N LEU A 258 -33.82 6.97 13.78
CA LEU A 258 -34.78 6.55 12.75
C LEU A 258 -34.44 5.14 12.24
N GLN A 259 -34.91 4.07 12.90
CA GLN A 259 -34.86 2.73 12.35
C GLN A 259 -36.24 2.13 12.17
N PRO A 260 -36.71 1.90 10.94
CA PRO A 260 -37.58 0.79 10.65
C PRO A 260 -36.75 -0.50 10.50
N ILE A 261 -37.20 -1.56 11.16
CA ILE A 261 -36.58 -2.91 11.24
C ILE A 261 -36.21 -3.54 9.87
N ASN A 262 -36.75 -3.04 8.77
CA ASN A 262 -36.50 -3.53 7.41
C ASN A 262 -35.16 -3.11 6.79
N ALA A 263 -34.43 -2.15 7.36
CA ALA A 263 -33.10 -1.74 6.87
C ALA A 263 -31.96 -2.71 7.28
N ILE A 264 -32.25 -3.64 8.19
CA ILE A 264 -31.28 -4.62 8.70
C ILE A 264 -31.10 -5.80 7.73
N ILE A 265 -32.06 -6.06 6.83
CA ILE A 265 -32.09 -7.29 6.03
C ILE A 265 -31.30 -7.19 4.72
N ASN A 266 -31.05 -5.97 4.17
CA ASN A 266 -30.20 -5.73 2.99
C ASN A 266 -29.59 -4.33 3.05
N PRO A 267 -28.49 -4.11 3.78
CA PRO A 267 -27.81 -2.83 3.77
C PRO A 267 -27.10 -2.68 2.42
N THR A 268 -27.74 -1.99 1.48
CA THR A 268 -27.04 -1.47 0.31
C THR A 268 -25.98 -0.50 0.80
N VAL A 269 -24.74 -0.64 0.34
CA VAL A 269 -23.66 0.31 0.67
C VAL A 269 -24.13 1.71 0.31
N PRO A 270 -24.25 2.63 1.28
CA PRO A 270 -24.61 4.01 0.96
C PRO A 270 -23.67 4.59 -0.07
N ASN A 271 -24.16 5.38 -1.02
CA ASN A 271 -23.35 5.98 -2.09
C ASN A 271 -22.10 6.71 -1.57
N SER A 272 -22.19 7.29 -0.36
CA SER A 272 -21.07 7.95 0.31
C SER A 272 -19.90 7.01 0.64
N PHE A 273 -20.15 5.71 0.83
CA PHE A 273 -19.11 4.72 1.13
C PHE A 273 -18.71 3.86 -0.07
N ALA A 274 -19.54 3.79 -1.13
CA ALA A 274 -19.28 2.94 -2.29
C ALA A 274 -17.92 3.26 -2.94
N LYS A 275 -17.51 4.53 -2.92
CA LYS A 275 -16.19 4.96 -3.42
C LYS A 275 -15.03 4.61 -2.48
N TRP A 276 -15.30 4.35 -1.21
CA TRP A 276 -14.28 4.18 -0.17
C TRP A 276 -14.04 2.75 0.23
N LEU A 277 -15.12 1.94 0.31
CA LEU A 277 -15.09 0.60 0.85
C LEU A 277 -15.60 -0.43 -0.15
N ASN A 278 -14.96 -1.61 -0.15
CA ASN A 278 -15.54 -2.78 -0.77
C ASN A 278 -16.88 -3.11 -0.07
N PRO A 279 -17.95 -3.42 -0.82
CA PRO A 279 -19.26 -3.73 -0.24
C PRO A 279 -19.24 -4.82 0.84
N ALA A 280 -18.46 -5.89 0.63
CA ALA A 280 -18.36 -6.97 1.61
C ALA A 280 -17.63 -6.52 2.89
N VAL A 281 -16.68 -5.59 2.80
CA VAL A 281 -16.03 -4.98 3.97
C VAL A 281 -17.02 -4.10 4.73
N TYR A 282 -17.80 -3.28 4.01
CA TYR A 282 -18.82 -2.45 4.64
C TYR A 282 -19.84 -3.30 5.39
N GLN A 283 -20.36 -4.37 4.76
CA GLN A 283 -21.29 -5.29 5.40
C GLN A 283 -20.70 -5.93 6.66
N TYR A 284 -19.46 -6.40 6.59
CA TYR A 284 -18.76 -6.97 7.75
C TYR A 284 -18.64 -5.97 8.91
N ILE A 285 -18.36 -4.69 8.62
CA ILE A 285 -18.30 -3.63 9.63
C ILE A 285 -19.64 -3.46 10.35
N ILE A 286 -20.75 -3.48 9.60
CA ILE A 286 -22.08 -3.33 10.14
C ILE A 286 -22.47 -4.54 10.99
N ASP A 287 -22.28 -5.75 10.47
CA ASP A 287 -22.65 -7.01 11.15
C ASP A 287 -21.92 -7.19 12.49
N HIS A 288 -20.68 -6.70 12.58
CA HIS A 288 -19.87 -6.79 13.78
C HIS A 288 -19.86 -5.50 14.62
N GLN A 289 -20.68 -4.51 14.25
CA GLN A 289 -20.80 -3.21 14.94
C GLN A 289 -19.45 -2.50 15.15
N LEU A 290 -18.49 -2.68 14.21
CA LEU A 290 -17.17 -2.09 14.30
C LEU A 290 -17.25 -0.57 14.10
N TYR A 291 -16.35 0.14 14.77
CA TYR A 291 -16.21 1.61 14.69
C TYR A 291 -17.44 2.38 15.21
N SER A 292 -18.37 1.74 15.89
CA SER A 292 -19.46 2.41 16.58
C SER A 292 -18.96 3.16 17.82
N ALA A 293 -19.73 4.16 18.30
CA ALA A 293 -19.38 4.91 19.52
C ALA A 293 -19.24 4.02 20.78
N ALA A 294 -19.87 2.83 20.78
CA ALA A 294 -19.82 1.87 21.88
C ALA A 294 -18.51 1.05 21.94
N GLN A 295 -17.78 0.93 20.84
CA GLN A 295 -16.58 0.09 20.77
C GLN A 295 -15.35 0.72 21.45
N PHE A 296 -15.38 2.04 21.71
CA PHE A 296 -14.25 2.81 22.25
C PHE A 296 -14.56 3.42 23.63
N ARG A 297 -15.47 2.80 24.40
CA ARG A 297 -15.72 3.14 25.80
C ARG A 297 -14.98 2.22 26.75
#